data_2eab735df810de027e2717a6e537bce7
#
_entry.id   2eab735df810de027e2717a6e537bce7
#
_cell.length_a   1.000
_cell.length_b   1.000
_cell.length_c   1.000
_cell.angle_alpha   90.00
_cell.angle_beta   90.00
_cell.angle_gamma   90.00
#
_symmetry.space_group_name_H-M   'P 1'
#
loop_
_entity.id
_entity.type
_entity.pdbx_description
1 polymer ?
#
loop_
_entity_poly.entity_id
_entity_poly.type
_entity_poly.pdbx_seq_one_letter_code
_entity_poly.pdbx_strand_id
1 'polypeptide(L)'
;MKKTLLSLAIASLAAGQSVCAAVEKVYNEPDSVYIFSYAHPEDEGRSGLKFAWSPDGDKWLSVSDGFAYLKCDFGRWGAEKRMIKPLLEKAEDGRWYCRWQLTPSGKVWGTSHSSDLLKWAPQQYVNAEKPAVPRLVTARQIVLDKDTLNGYMQKVPYADIEQLIRFAEHKKFRDIQNNERTEQDAVRFAGLKPVTATIRVDAGRVKPISEHLIGIFFEDINYGADGGLYAELVQNRDFEYSAKDGARDKNWNSTYAWSIQGTDAELSVSEDSPIHANNAHYAVLEVHRPGAALVNNGFDGIAVKKGEKYDFSVFSKVLDNTKGGKVLVRLTTKDGKEIAQAAIRVSSTEWKKQKAVLTATADAADAVLSVCPQMAGKYALDMVSLFPQNTFKGRKNGLRADLAQTLADLHPRFVRFPGGCVAHGDGVDNIYDWKGSIGALEE
;
A
#
# COMPACT_ATOMS: atom_id res chain seq x y z
N MET A 1 -51.84 6.72 8.98
CA MET A 1 -51.80 5.29 8.56
C MET A 1 -51.20 5.18 7.14
N LYS A 2 -49.91 5.43 6.92
CA LYS A 2 -49.23 5.26 5.60
C LYS A 2 -47.73 5.02 5.75
N LYS A 3 -47.33 4.25 6.81
CA LYS A 3 -45.90 3.96 7.07
C LYS A 3 -45.46 2.54 6.62
N THR A 4 -46.32 1.79 5.94
CA THR A 4 -46.10 0.32 5.80
C THR A 4 -45.73 -0.13 4.37
N LEU A 5 -45.69 0.74 3.37
CA LEU A 5 -45.52 0.29 1.99
C LEU A 5 -44.11 0.49 1.39
N LEU A 6 -43.26 1.29 2.01
CA LEU A 6 -41.88 1.45 1.54
C LEU A 6 -40.97 0.30 1.98
N SER A 7 -41.36 -0.45 3.02
CA SER A 7 -40.57 -1.57 3.56
C SER A 7 -40.78 -2.90 2.82
N LEU A 8 -41.79 -3.02 1.95
CA LEU A 8 -42.08 -4.29 1.25
C LEU A 8 -41.31 -4.43 -0.10
N ALA A 9 -40.86 -3.35 -0.69
CA ALA A 9 -40.11 -3.41 -1.94
C ALA A 9 -38.63 -3.91 -1.74
N ILE A 10 -38.09 -3.82 -0.52
CA ILE A 10 -36.71 -4.15 -0.21
C ILE A 10 -36.55 -5.66 0.13
N ALA A 11 -37.59 -6.32 0.58
CA ALA A 11 -37.53 -7.74 0.99
C ALA A 11 -37.54 -8.74 -0.19
N SER A 12 -37.90 -8.33 -1.40
CA SER A 12 -37.96 -9.23 -2.56
C SER A 12 -36.67 -9.30 -3.40
N LEU A 13 -35.66 -8.48 -3.11
CA LEU A 13 -34.37 -8.50 -3.79
C LEU A 13 -33.38 -9.56 -3.25
N ALA A 14 -33.71 -10.21 -2.14
CA ALA A 14 -32.88 -11.26 -1.54
C ALA A 14 -33.06 -12.66 -2.17
N ALA A 15 -34.01 -12.83 -3.07
CA ALA A 15 -34.24 -14.11 -3.76
C ALA A 15 -34.06 -13.93 -5.27
N GLY A 16 -32.83 -13.99 -5.75
CA GLY A 16 -32.31 -14.26 -7.10
C GLY A 16 -33.25 -14.48 -8.29
N GLN A 17 -34.35 -13.73 -8.39
CA GLN A 17 -35.19 -13.69 -9.57
C GLN A 17 -35.16 -12.28 -10.14
N SER A 18 -34.61 -12.14 -11.35
CA SER A 18 -34.83 -10.97 -12.19
C SER A 18 -36.32 -10.84 -12.49
N VAL A 19 -37.05 -10.30 -11.54
CA VAL A 19 -38.37 -9.76 -11.82
C VAL A 19 -38.12 -8.30 -12.19
N CYS A 20 -38.13 -7.98 -13.47
CA CYS A 20 -38.55 -6.68 -13.93
C CYS A 20 -40.02 -6.51 -13.49
N ALA A 21 -40.25 -6.29 -12.21
CA ALA A 21 -41.51 -5.80 -11.73
C ALA A 21 -41.62 -4.37 -12.22
N ALA A 22 -42.48 -4.13 -13.18
CA ALA A 22 -43.02 -2.80 -13.41
C ALA A 22 -43.47 -2.31 -12.02
N VAL A 23 -42.81 -1.28 -11.48
CA VAL A 23 -43.27 -0.65 -10.24
C VAL A 23 -44.63 -0.08 -10.55
N GLU A 24 -45.70 -0.73 -10.04
CA GLU A 24 -47.03 -0.16 -10.08
C GLU A 24 -46.94 1.22 -9.43
N LYS A 25 -47.28 2.27 -10.17
CA LYS A 25 -47.38 3.63 -9.63
C LYS A 25 -48.36 3.56 -8.45
N VAL A 26 -47.85 3.81 -7.27
CA VAL A 26 -48.70 3.93 -6.10
C VAL A 26 -49.63 5.15 -6.33
N TYR A 27 -50.91 4.92 -6.35
CA TYR A 27 -51.94 5.97 -6.45
C TYR A 27 -51.66 7.04 -5.39
N ASN A 28 -51.35 8.29 -5.80
CA ASN A 28 -51.02 9.48 -5.01
C ASN A 28 -49.53 9.77 -4.77
N GLU A 29 -48.65 9.44 -5.67
CA GLU A 29 -47.31 10.04 -5.66
C GLU A 29 -47.44 11.53 -5.96
N PRO A 30 -46.81 12.40 -5.16
CA PRO A 30 -46.85 13.84 -5.44
C PRO A 30 -46.06 14.15 -6.71
N ASP A 31 -46.59 14.96 -7.61
CA ASP A 31 -45.90 15.39 -8.83
C ASP A 31 -44.56 16.09 -8.54
N SER A 32 -44.51 16.77 -7.39
CA SER A 32 -43.32 17.51 -6.96
C SER A 32 -43.12 17.47 -5.45
N VAL A 33 -41.86 17.48 -5.05
CA VAL A 33 -41.41 17.44 -3.66
C VAL A 33 -40.27 18.45 -3.46
N TYR A 34 -39.81 18.58 -2.22
CA TYR A 34 -38.63 19.35 -1.91
C TYR A 34 -37.39 18.45 -1.82
N ILE A 35 -36.28 18.83 -2.50
CA ILE A 35 -34.96 18.30 -2.31
C ILE A 35 -34.17 19.27 -1.44
N PHE A 36 -33.38 18.74 -0.53
CA PHE A 36 -32.44 19.47 0.33
C PHE A 36 -31.04 18.97 0.10
N SER A 37 -30.14 19.87 -0.32
CA SER A 37 -28.73 19.55 -0.54
C SER A 37 -27.89 19.96 0.67
N TYR A 38 -27.07 19.05 1.15
CA TYR A 38 -26.22 19.29 2.31
C TYR A 38 -24.92 18.48 2.25
N ALA A 39 -23.97 18.86 3.10
CA ALA A 39 -22.82 18.03 3.47
C ALA A 39 -22.77 17.94 5.00
N HIS A 40 -22.32 16.80 5.51
CA HIS A 40 -22.39 16.55 6.95
C HIS A 40 -21.36 17.42 7.69
N PRO A 41 -21.76 18.13 8.77
CA PRO A 41 -20.86 19.02 9.50
C PRO A 41 -19.81 18.30 10.33
N GLU A 42 -20.11 17.10 10.84
CA GLU A 42 -19.18 16.32 11.69
C GLU A 42 -17.87 15.94 10.98
N ASP A 43 -17.94 15.71 9.68
CA ASP A 43 -16.76 15.39 8.86
C ASP A 43 -16.26 16.60 8.04
N GLU A 44 -16.73 17.80 8.37
CA GLU A 44 -16.43 19.04 7.65
C GLU A 44 -16.76 18.94 6.14
N GLY A 45 -17.76 18.15 5.79
CA GLY A 45 -18.17 17.91 4.40
C GLY A 45 -17.27 16.98 3.59
N ARG A 46 -16.38 16.21 4.22
CA ARG A 46 -15.51 15.26 3.52
C ARG A 46 -16.26 14.10 2.90
N SER A 47 -17.39 13.70 3.48
CA SER A 47 -18.25 12.67 2.89
C SER A 47 -18.92 13.08 1.57
N GLY A 48 -18.99 14.40 1.29
CA GLY A 48 -19.50 14.94 0.02
C GLY A 48 -20.93 15.42 0.06
N LEU A 49 -21.49 15.69 -1.14
CA LEU A 49 -22.88 16.12 -1.36
C LEU A 49 -23.85 14.99 -1.08
N LYS A 50 -24.78 15.26 -0.18
CA LYS A 50 -25.88 14.37 0.18
C LYS A 50 -27.22 15.05 -0.03
N PHE A 51 -28.28 14.25 -0.10
CA PHE A 51 -29.63 14.75 -0.26
C PHE A 51 -30.58 14.22 0.83
N ALA A 52 -31.50 15.07 1.21
CA ALA A 52 -32.75 14.72 1.89
C ALA A 52 -33.91 15.20 1.05
N TRP A 53 -35.09 14.64 1.24
CA TRP A 53 -36.29 15.07 0.56
C TRP A 53 -37.50 15.17 1.50
N SER A 54 -38.48 15.94 1.11
CA SER A 54 -39.70 16.12 1.88
C SER A 54 -40.89 16.34 0.96
N PRO A 55 -42.05 15.73 1.21
CA PRO A 55 -43.28 16.00 0.45
C PRO A 55 -43.89 17.36 0.79
N ASP A 56 -43.71 17.86 2.01
CA ASP A 56 -44.36 19.03 2.55
C ASP A 56 -43.41 20.19 2.92
N GLY A 57 -42.10 19.89 2.94
CA GLY A 57 -41.06 20.84 3.35
C GLY A 57 -40.81 20.88 4.87
N ASP A 58 -41.53 20.09 5.66
CA ASP A 58 -41.40 20.07 7.12
C ASP A 58 -40.85 18.75 7.65
N LYS A 59 -41.28 17.62 7.10
CA LYS A 59 -40.78 16.28 7.48
C LYS A 59 -39.79 15.80 6.45
N TRP A 60 -38.54 15.60 6.88
CA TRP A 60 -37.45 15.25 6.01
C TRP A 60 -37.08 13.76 6.12
N LEU A 61 -36.74 13.19 4.97
CA LEU A 61 -36.29 11.81 4.83
C LEU A 61 -34.94 11.81 4.12
N SER A 62 -34.02 10.98 4.58
CA SER A 62 -32.73 10.80 3.90
C SER A 62 -32.93 10.16 2.53
N VAL A 63 -32.21 10.64 1.51
CA VAL A 63 -32.10 9.93 0.25
C VAL A 63 -31.03 8.86 0.40
N SER A 64 -31.48 7.59 0.43
CA SER A 64 -30.61 6.40 0.48
C SER A 64 -29.56 6.42 1.59
N ASP A 65 -30.02 6.65 2.83
CA ASP A 65 -29.22 6.64 4.07
C ASP A 65 -27.95 7.52 3.98
N GLY A 66 -28.09 8.70 3.41
CA GLY A 66 -26.98 9.64 3.29
C GLY A 66 -25.90 9.26 2.28
N PHE A 67 -26.29 8.58 1.22
CA PHE A 67 -25.39 8.31 0.09
C PHE A 67 -24.83 9.63 -0.49
N ALA A 68 -23.51 9.63 -0.81
CA ALA A 68 -22.85 10.80 -1.38
C ALA A 68 -22.89 10.76 -2.92
N TYR A 69 -23.50 11.76 -3.53
CA TYR A 69 -23.67 11.86 -4.99
C TYR A 69 -22.55 12.61 -5.69
N LEU A 70 -21.80 13.43 -4.97
CA LEU A 70 -20.59 14.11 -5.45
C LEU A 70 -19.60 14.21 -4.30
N LYS A 71 -18.35 13.84 -4.53
CA LYS A 71 -17.25 14.00 -3.57
C LYS A 71 -16.24 14.99 -4.13
N CYS A 72 -15.73 15.87 -3.28
CA CYS A 72 -14.68 16.81 -3.65
C CYS A 72 -13.38 16.07 -4.04
N ASP A 73 -12.76 16.46 -5.14
CA ASP A 73 -11.48 15.90 -5.60
C ASP A 73 -10.29 16.85 -5.42
N PHE A 74 -10.53 18.03 -4.79
CA PHE A 74 -9.51 19.04 -4.55
C PHE A 74 -8.40 18.53 -3.63
N GLY A 75 -7.17 18.86 -4.02
CA GLY A 75 -6.00 18.53 -3.21
C GLY A 75 -5.59 17.06 -3.29
N ARG A 76 -4.42 16.80 -2.71
CA ARG A 76 -3.78 15.48 -2.74
C ARG A 76 -4.30 14.55 -1.65
N TRP A 77 -4.63 15.11 -0.50
CA TRP A 77 -4.93 14.39 0.73
C TRP A 77 -6.40 14.51 1.13
N GLY A 78 -6.93 13.50 1.78
CA GLY A 78 -8.34 13.47 2.20
C GLY A 78 -8.77 14.66 3.07
N ALA A 79 -7.85 15.24 3.85
CA ALA A 79 -8.11 16.40 4.70
C ALA A 79 -8.52 17.66 3.92
N GLU A 80 -8.08 17.80 2.67
CA GLU A 80 -8.37 18.95 1.80
C GLU A 80 -9.67 18.79 1.02
N LYS A 81 -10.20 17.57 0.93
CA LYS A 81 -11.37 17.21 0.11
C LYS A 81 -12.67 17.51 0.82
N ARG A 82 -12.99 18.78 0.99
CA ARG A 82 -14.15 19.27 1.73
C ARG A 82 -15.20 19.86 0.80
N MET A 83 -16.47 19.64 1.13
CA MET A 83 -17.63 20.26 0.49
C MET A 83 -18.45 20.99 1.55
N ILE A 84 -18.10 22.24 1.83
CA ILE A 84 -18.79 23.04 2.86
C ILE A 84 -19.96 23.78 2.21
N LYS A 85 -21.16 23.61 2.77
CA LYS A 85 -22.40 24.26 2.32
C LYS A 85 -22.64 24.13 0.82
N PRO A 86 -22.74 22.92 0.28
CA PRO A 86 -22.97 22.71 -1.15
C PRO A 86 -24.30 23.32 -1.59
N LEU A 87 -24.23 24.35 -2.42
CA LEU A 87 -25.37 25.01 -3.05
C LEU A 87 -25.67 24.31 -4.36
N LEU A 88 -26.84 23.69 -4.44
CA LEU A 88 -27.36 23.06 -5.64
C LEU A 88 -28.40 23.94 -6.30
N GLU A 89 -28.31 24.12 -7.61
CA GLU A 89 -29.33 24.84 -8.40
C GLU A 89 -29.56 24.16 -9.74
N LYS A 90 -30.78 24.23 -10.25
CA LYS A 90 -31.10 23.88 -11.62
C LYS A 90 -31.13 25.18 -12.44
N ALA A 91 -30.23 25.27 -13.42
CA ALA A 91 -30.12 26.48 -14.26
C ALA A 91 -31.10 26.44 -15.43
N GLU A 92 -31.22 27.58 -16.14
CA GLU A 92 -32.13 27.74 -17.30
C GLU A 92 -31.78 26.80 -18.47
N ASP A 93 -30.52 26.36 -18.55
CA ASP A 93 -30.04 25.33 -19.53
C ASP A 93 -30.50 23.91 -19.19
N GLY A 94 -31.26 23.73 -18.10
CA GLY A 94 -31.75 22.45 -17.62
C GLY A 94 -30.74 21.61 -16.83
N ARG A 95 -29.52 22.07 -16.70
CA ARG A 95 -28.48 21.37 -15.92
C ARG A 95 -28.52 21.74 -14.44
N TRP A 96 -28.05 20.83 -13.64
CA TRP A 96 -27.80 21.03 -12.23
C TRP A 96 -26.38 21.55 -12.02
N TYR A 97 -26.19 22.61 -11.25
CA TYR A 97 -24.91 23.14 -10.82
C TYR A 97 -24.78 22.99 -9.32
N CYS A 98 -23.65 22.46 -8.88
CA CYS A 98 -23.30 22.40 -7.46
C CYS A 98 -22.07 23.27 -7.22
N ARG A 99 -22.14 24.17 -6.24
CA ARG A 99 -21.03 25.03 -5.80
C ARG A 99 -20.82 24.86 -4.31
N TRP A 100 -19.57 24.75 -3.90
CA TRP A 100 -19.23 24.53 -2.49
C TRP A 100 -17.97 25.26 -2.09
N GLN A 101 -17.83 25.56 -0.79
CA GLN A 101 -16.62 26.12 -0.20
C GLN A 101 -15.67 25.01 0.19
N LEU A 102 -14.36 25.26 0.05
CA LEU A 102 -13.30 24.31 0.51
C LEU A 102 -12.92 24.55 1.97
N THR A 103 -13.02 25.79 2.44
CA THR A 103 -12.73 26.15 3.84
C THR A 103 -13.80 27.12 4.37
N PRO A 104 -14.07 27.15 5.68
CA PRO A 104 -15.11 27.99 6.25
C PRO A 104 -14.95 29.50 5.97
N SER A 105 -13.72 29.96 5.83
CA SER A 105 -13.36 31.37 5.60
C SER A 105 -12.67 31.62 4.26
N GLY A 106 -12.50 30.56 3.45
CA GLY A 106 -11.74 30.63 2.20
C GLY A 106 -12.52 31.27 1.06
N LYS A 107 -11.77 31.84 0.12
CA LYS A 107 -12.29 32.39 -1.13
C LYS A 107 -12.31 31.38 -2.28
N VAL A 108 -11.88 30.13 -2.03
CA VAL A 108 -11.85 29.08 -3.05
C VAL A 108 -13.16 28.33 -3.06
N TRP A 109 -13.78 28.31 -4.23
CA TRP A 109 -15.03 27.62 -4.49
C TRP A 109 -14.81 26.50 -5.50
N GLY A 110 -15.35 25.32 -5.17
CA GLY A 110 -15.49 24.22 -6.11
C GLY A 110 -16.82 24.33 -6.85
N THR A 111 -16.84 23.93 -8.11
CA THR A 111 -18.06 23.84 -8.92
C THR A 111 -18.02 22.62 -9.83
N SER A 112 -19.19 22.02 -10.02
CA SER A 112 -19.43 20.99 -11.00
C SER A 112 -20.87 21.06 -11.49
N HIS A 113 -21.17 20.41 -12.62
CA HIS A 113 -22.53 20.34 -13.15
C HIS A 113 -22.90 18.92 -13.56
N SER A 114 -24.20 18.66 -13.63
CA SER A 114 -24.78 17.37 -13.98
C SER A 114 -26.10 17.58 -14.72
N SER A 115 -26.44 16.69 -15.63
CA SER A 115 -27.75 16.64 -16.28
C SER A 115 -28.80 15.85 -15.48
N ASP A 116 -28.33 14.96 -14.57
CA ASP A 116 -29.16 13.94 -13.93
C ASP A 116 -28.91 13.78 -12.40
N LEU A 117 -28.07 14.63 -11.81
CA LEU A 117 -27.60 14.53 -10.41
C LEU A 117 -26.79 13.27 -10.09
N LEU A 118 -26.56 12.38 -11.06
CA LEU A 118 -25.87 11.11 -10.90
C LEU A 118 -24.45 11.14 -11.45
N LYS A 119 -24.29 11.72 -12.64
CA LYS A 119 -23.00 11.88 -13.31
C LYS A 119 -22.60 13.34 -13.33
N TRP A 120 -21.47 13.62 -12.73
CA TRP A 120 -20.95 14.97 -12.58
C TRP A 120 -19.78 15.22 -13.53
N ALA A 121 -19.74 16.41 -14.11
CA ALA A 121 -18.62 16.87 -14.92
C ALA A 121 -17.35 17.04 -14.07
N PRO A 122 -16.16 17.11 -14.67
CA PRO A 122 -14.93 17.44 -13.97
C PRO A 122 -15.06 18.69 -13.12
N GLN A 123 -14.57 18.63 -11.89
CA GLN A 123 -14.67 19.71 -10.94
C GLN A 123 -13.72 20.85 -11.30
N GLN A 124 -14.16 22.08 -11.08
CA GLN A 124 -13.37 23.28 -11.29
C GLN A 124 -13.27 24.06 -9.97
N TYR A 125 -12.15 24.72 -9.76
CA TYR A 125 -11.88 25.46 -8.53
C TYR A 125 -11.45 26.89 -8.88
N VAL A 126 -12.13 27.85 -8.30
CA VAL A 126 -11.91 29.26 -8.59
C VAL A 126 -11.85 30.08 -7.30
N ASN A 127 -11.01 31.12 -7.31
CA ASN A 127 -11.10 32.18 -6.32
C ASN A 127 -12.25 33.11 -6.70
N ALA A 128 -13.29 33.16 -5.89
CA ALA A 128 -14.46 33.97 -6.15
C ALA A 128 -15.12 34.44 -4.84
N GLU A 129 -15.91 35.49 -4.94
CA GLU A 129 -16.83 35.87 -3.89
C GLU A 129 -17.88 34.75 -3.70
N LYS A 130 -18.51 34.74 -2.51
CA LYS A 130 -19.61 33.83 -2.21
C LYS A 130 -20.71 33.96 -3.29
N PRO A 131 -21.07 32.87 -3.97
CA PRO A 131 -22.12 32.92 -4.98
C PRO A 131 -23.44 33.34 -4.35
N ALA A 132 -24.19 34.17 -5.07
CA ALA A 132 -25.54 34.51 -4.67
C ALA A 132 -26.44 33.26 -4.64
N VAL A 133 -27.36 33.19 -3.70
CA VAL A 133 -28.35 32.10 -3.66
C VAL A 133 -29.38 32.37 -4.75
N PRO A 134 -29.61 31.42 -5.69
CA PRO A 134 -30.58 31.62 -6.77
C PRO A 134 -32.02 31.81 -6.24
N ARG A 135 -32.85 32.52 -7.00
CA ARG A 135 -34.22 32.89 -6.59
C ARG A 135 -35.09 31.68 -6.19
N LEU A 136 -34.89 30.53 -6.82
CA LEU A 136 -35.67 29.31 -6.59
C LEU A 136 -35.11 28.43 -5.49
N VAL A 137 -33.98 28.80 -4.89
CA VAL A 137 -33.27 28.03 -3.86
C VAL A 137 -33.36 28.79 -2.53
N THR A 138 -33.73 28.09 -1.48
CA THR A 138 -33.86 28.66 -0.14
C THR A 138 -32.82 28.01 0.81
N ALA A 139 -32.02 28.85 1.47
CA ALA A 139 -31.17 28.39 2.56
C ALA A 139 -32.03 28.00 3.76
N ARG A 140 -31.86 26.82 4.31
CA ARG A 140 -32.68 26.31 5.41
C ARG A 140 -31.87 25.46 6.36
N GLN A 141 -32.29 25.42 7.60
CA GLN A 141 -31.89 24.43 8.59
C GLN A 141 -33.01 23.41 8.75
N ILE A 142 -32.66 22.13 8.74
CA ILE A 142 -33.60 21.02 8.91
C ILE A 142 -33.14 20.09 10.03
N VAL A 143 -34.06 19.31 10.56
CA VAL A 143 -33.74 18.16 11.42
C VAL A 143 -33.94 16.89 10.61
N LEU A 144 -32.91 16.09 10.48
CA LEU A 144 -32.91 14.81 9.82
C LEU A 144 -32.46 13.76 10.83
N ASP A 145 -33.33 12.85 11.21
CA ASP A 145 -33.12 11.90 12.31
C ASP A 145 -32.79 12.63 13.63
N LYS A 146 -31.53 12.66 14.04
CA LYS A 146 -31.04 13.34 15.24
C LYS A 146 -30.17 14.57 14.93
N ASP A 147 -29.88 14.80 13.67
CA ASP A 147 -28.92 15.80 13.25
C ASP A 147 -29.61 17.08 12.78
N THR A 148 -29.03 18.20 13.19
CA THR A 148 -29.43 19.53 12.70
C THR A 148 -28.49 19.92 11.54
N LEU A 149 -29.06 19.98 10.34
CA LEU A 149 -28.30 20.19 9.11
C LEU A 149 -28.62 21.55 8.48
N ASN A 150 -27.59 22.24 8.02
CA ASN A 150 -27.72 23.48 7.24
C ASN A 150 -27.46 23.17 5.76
N GLY A 151 -28.33 23.64 4.90
CA GLY A 151 -28.22 23.37 3.47
C GLY A 151 -29.19 24.22 2.65
N TYR A 152 -29.48 23.74 1.46
CA TYR A 152 -30.33 24.48 0.50
C TYR A 152 -31.46 23.60 -0.01
N MET A 153 -32.65 24.18 -0.04
CA MET A 153 -33.88 23.53 -0.42
C MET A 153 -34.42 24.12 -1.72
N GLN A 154 -34.94 23.27 -2.57
CA GLN A 154 -35.71 23.68 -3.77
C GLN A 154 -36.74 22.61 -4.13
N LYS A 155 -37.72 22.98 -4.96
CA LYS A 155 -38.80 22.13 -5.42
C LYS A 155 -38.34 21.35 -6.68
N VAL A 156 -38.59 20.04 -6.73
CA VAL A 156 -38.23 19.16 -7.84
C VAL A 156 -39.36 18.18 -8.14
N PRO A 157 -39.41 17.58 -9.34
CA PRO A 157 -40.24 16.41 -9.60
C PRO A 157 -39.89 15.24 -8.68
N TYR A 158 -40.88 14.49 -8.23
CA TYR A 158 -40.62 13.31 -7.42
C TYR A 158 -39.76 12.27 -8.16
N ALA A 159 -39.89 12.19 -9.49
CA ALA A 159 -39.08 11.33 -10.34
C ALA A 159 -37.56 11.53 -10.15
N ASP A 160 -37.12 12.76 -9.87
CA ASP A 160 -35.70 13.06 -9.62
C ASP A 160 -35.23 12.38 -8.32
N ILE A 161 -36.07 12.35 -7.29
CA ILE A 161 -35.78 11.65 -6.01
C ILE A 161 -35.76 10.14 -6.20
N GLU A 162 -36.74 9.61 -6.93
CA GLU A 162 -36.81 8.17 -7.23
C GLU A 162 -35.57 7.69 -7.98
N GLN A 163 -35.12 8.46 -8.96
CA GLN A 163 -33.89 8.16 -9.72
C GLN A 163 -32.63 8.15 -8.82
N LEU A 164 -32.52 9.11 -7.90
CA LEU A 164 -31.44 9.16 -6.92
C LEU A 164 -31.44 7.91 -6.03
N ILE A 165 -32.60 7.53 -5.50
CA ILE A 165 -32.74 6.34 -4.65
C ILE A 165 -32.32 5.08 -5.42
N ARG A 166 -32.86 4.86 -6.61
CA ARG A 166 -32.54 3.68 -7.44
C ARG A 166 -31.04 3.58 -7.74
N PHE A 167 -30.41 4.71 -8.06
CA PHE A 167 -28.97 4.74 -8.33
C PHE A 167 -28.15 4.34 -7.10
N ALA A 168 -28.45 4.94 -5.94
CA ALA A 168 -27.71 4.66 -4.71
C ALA A 168 -27.89 3.20 -4.27
N GLU A 169 -29.11 2.65 -4.34
CA GLU A 169 -29.38 1.25 -4.00
C GLU A 169 -28.64 0.29 -4.94
N HIS A 170 -28.59 0.62 -6.24
CA HIS A 170 -27.83 -0.18 -7.19
C HIS A 170 -26.31 -0.13 -6.88
N LYS A 171 -25.79 1.03 -6.50
CA LYS A 171 -24.38 1.17 -6.09
C LYS A 171 -24.08 0.39 -4.82
N LYS A 172 -24.91 0.52 -3.79
CA LYS A 172 -24.79 -0.25 -2.54
C LYS A 172 -24.80 -1.75 -2.81
N PHE A 173 -25.73 -2.22 -3.63
CA PHE A 173 -25.80 -3.63 -4.01
C PHE A 173 -24.50 -4.09 -4.67
N ARG A 174 -23.96 -3.33 -5.64
CA ARG A 174 -22.70 -3.66 -6.29
C ARG A 174 -21.52 -3.65 -5.31
N ASP A 175 -21.49 -2.70 -4.38
CA ASP A 175 -20.42 -2.62 -3.39
C ASP A 175 -20.46 -3.82 -2.42
N ILE A 176 -21.64 -4.27 -2.02
CA ILE A 176 -21.82 -5.50 -1.25
C ILE A 176 -21.27 -6.68 -2.05
N GLN A 177 -21.68 -6.84 -3.32
CA GLN A 177 -21.23 -7.94 -4.17
C GLN A 177 -19.71 -7.94 -4.35
N ASN A 178 -19.09 -6.77 -4.55
CA ASN A 178 -17.66 -6.64 -4.73
C ASN A 178 -16.84 -6.90 -3.47
N ASN A 179 -17.44 -6.75 -2.28
CA ASN A 179 -16.79 -6.97 -0.98
C ASN A 179 -17.11 -8.34 -0.37
N GLU A 180 -17.93 -9.16 -1.03
CA GLU A 180 -18.25 -10.49 -0.55
C GLU A 180 -17.04 -11.44 -0.65
N ARG A 181 -16.88 -12.26 0.40
CA ARG A 181 -15.76 -13.21 0.48
C ARG A 181 -16.18 -14.57 -0.08
N THR A 182 -15.25 -15.26 -0.72
CA THR A 182 -15.46 -16.61 -1.29
C THR A 182 -15.87 -17.64 -0.24
N GLU A 183 -15.50 -17.44 1.02
CA GLU A 183 -15.94 -18.29 2.16
C GLU A 183 -17.46 -18.34 2.32
N GLN A 184 -18.17 -17.32 1.81
CA GLN A 184 -19.63 -17.21 1.86
C GLN A 184 -20.32 -17.82 0.63
N ASP A 185 -19.57 -18.25 -0.38
CA ASP A 185 -20.11 -18.69 -1.68
C ASP A 185 -21.06 -19.88 -1.53
N ALA A 186 -20.80 -20.80 -0.63
CA ALA A 186 -21.67 -21.96 -0.37
C ALA A 186 -23.06 -21.54 0.09
N VAL A 187 -23.18 -20.43 0.80
CA VAL A 187 -24.47 -19.89 1.29
C VAL A 187 -25.08 -18.96 0.24
N ARG A 188 -24.29 -18.05 -0.31
CA ARG A 188 -24.72 -17.06 -1.31
C ARG A 188 -25.28 -17.69 -2.58
N PHE A 189 -24.65 -18.77 -3.01
CA PHE A 189 -24.97 -19.44 -4.27
C PHE A 189 -25.72 -20.77 -4.10
N ALA A 190 -26.18 -21.09 -2.88
CA ALA A 190 -26.88 -22.33 -2.59
C ALA A 190 -28.12 -22.56 -3.49
N GLY A 191 -28.78 -21.50 -3.95
CA GLY A 191 -29.93 -21.54 -4.84
C GLY A 191 -29.61 -21.50 -6.34
N LEU A 192 -28.34 -21.37 -6.73
CA LEU A 192 -27.96 -21.33 -8.13
C LEU A 192 -27.99 -22.73 -8.76
N LYS A 193 -28.59 -22.82 -9.94
CA LYS A 193 -28.54 -24.05 -10.74
C LYS A 193 -27.26 -24.05 -11.58
N PRO A 194 -26.60 -25.22 -11.71
CA PRO A 194 -25.46 -25.36 -12.61
C PRO A 194 -25.81 -24.93 -14.04
N VAL A 195 -24.98 -24.11 -14.64
CA VAL A 195 -25.10 -23.73 -16.06
C VAL A 195 -23.92 -24.30 -16.82
N THR A 196 -24.16 -24.81 -18.01
CA THR A 196 -23.12 -25.23 -18.91
C THR A 196 -22.91 -24.15 -19.97
N ALA A 197 -21.69 -23.63 -20.05
CA ALA A 197 -21.29 -22.71 -21.12
C ALA A 197 -20.25 -23.38 -22.00
N THR A 198 -20.41 -23.26 -23.32
CA THR A 198 -19.44 -23.76 -24.30
C THR A 198 -18.74 -22.56 -24.94
N ILE A 199 -17.44 -22.45 -24.75
CA ILE A 199 -16.61 -21.46 -25.44
C ILE A 199 -15.95 -22.15 -26.63
N ARG A 200 -16.21 -21.65 -27.85
CA ARG A 200 -15.52 -22.08 -29.03
C ARG A 200 -14.47 -21.06 -29.42
N VAL A 201 -13.22 -21.49 -29.44
CA VAL A 201 -12.07 -20.69 -29.88
C VAL A 201 -11.81 -21.02 -31.34
N ASP A 202 -11.93 -20.03 -32.23
CA ASP A 202 -11.56 -20.17 -33.63
C ASP A 202 -10.07 -19.83 -33.80
N ALA A 203 -9.23 -20.83 -33.76
CA ALA A 203 -7.79 -20.69 -33.90
C ALA A 203 -7.35 -20.23 -35.31
N GLY A 204 -8.25 -20.26 -36.29
CA GLY A 204 -8.00 -19.72 -37.65
C GLY A 204 -8.15 -18.20 -37.75
N ARG A 205 -8.81 -17.58 -36.78
CA ARG A 205 -9.04 -16.12 -36.75
C ARG A 205 -8.10 -15.45 -35.74
N VAL A 206 -6.82 -15.41 -36.05
CA VAL A 206 -5.80 -14.78 -35.23
C VAL A 206 -5.59 -13.32 -35.63
N LYS A 207 -5.29 -12.49 -34.64
CA LYS A 207 -4.77 -11.13 -34.83
C LYS A 207 -3.34 -11.07 -34.32
N PRO A 208 -2.41 -10.46 -35.06
CA PRO A 208 -1.08 -10.23 -34.51
C PRO A 208 -1.18 -9.35 -33.27
N ILE A 209 -0.54 -9.77 -32.22
CA ILE A 209 -0.38 -8.97 -30.99
C ILE A 209 1.07 -8.53 -30.87
N SER A 210 1.29 -7.36 -30.26
CA SER A 210 2.62 -6.83 -30.05
C SER A 210 3.49 -7.81 -29.24
N GLU A 211 4.71 -8.00 -29.68
CA GLU A 211 5.71 -8.75 -28.90
C GLU A 211 5.97 -8.12 -27.53
N HIS A 212 5.72 -6.82 -27.40
CA HIS A 212 5.90 -6.08 -26.13
C HIS A 212 4.63 -6.05 -25.27
N LEU A 213 3.63 -6.87 -25.54
CA LEU A 213 2.39 -6.85 -24.75
C LEU A 213 2.57 -7.39 -23.34
N ILE A 214 3.50 -8.36 -23.16
CA ILE A 214 3.71 -9.03 -21.88
C ILE A 214 5.04 -8.58 -21.27
N GLY A 215 4.97 -8.02 -20.09
CA GLY A 215 6.11 -7.63 -19.28
C GLY A 215 5.85 -7.90 -17.80
N ILE A 216 6.84 -7.58 -16.99
CA ILE A 216 6.77 -7.70 -15.53
C ILE A 216 6.83 -6.31 -14.92
N PHE A 217 5.91 -6.03 -14.01
CA PHE A 217 6.02 -4.93 -13.06
C PHE A 217 6.65 -5.48 -11.78
N PHE A 218 7.82 -4.95 -11.44
CA PHE A 218 8.53 -5.27 -10.21
C PHE A 218 8.64 -4.02 -9.36
N GLU A 219 8.18 -4.10 -8.13
CA GLU A 219 8.31 -3.04 -7.14
C GLU A 219 9.10 -3.56 -5.95
N ASP A 220 10.10 -2.79 -5.49
CA ASP A 220 10.93 -3.17 -4.36
C ASP A 220 10.25 -2.80 -3.05
N ILE A 221 9.29 -3.64 -2.66
CA ILE A 221 8.53 -3.57 -1.41
C ILE A 221 8.45 -4.96 -0.78
N ASN A 222 8.22 -5.04 0.53
CA ASN A 222 8.01 -6.29 1.27
C ASN A 222 9.11 -7.34 1.01
N TYR A 223 10.37 -6.92 1.02
CA TYR A 223 11.52 -7.76 0.65
C TYR A 223 11.47 -8.29 -0.79
N GLY A 224 10.96 -7.49 -1.73
CA GLY A 224 10.88 -7.90 -3.13
C GLY A 224 12.24 -8.07 -3.79
N ALA A 225 13.17 -7.14 -3.58
CA ALA A 225 14.55 -7.25 -4.02
C ALA A 225 15.43 -7.86 -2.92
N ASP A 226 15.81 -7.12 -1.90
CA ASP A 226 16.56 -7.62 -0.77
C ASP A 226 15.70 -8.57 0.08
N GLY A 227 16.22 -9.79 0.33
CA GLY A 227 15.46 -10.86 0.97
C GLY A 227 14.49 -11.61 0.04
N GLY A 228 14.39 -11.16 -1.23
CA GLY A 228 13.55 -11.75 -2.26
C GLY A 228 14.34 -12.15 -3.50
N LEU A 229 14.22 -11.37 -4.59
CA LEU A 229 14.84 -11.69 -5.87
C LEU A 229 16.37 -11.60 -5.84
N TYR A 230 16.94 -10.66 -5.09
CA TYR A 230 18.38 -10.54 -4.87
C TYR A 230 18.83 -11.58 -3.86
N ALA A 231 19.90 -12.32 -4.18
CA ALA A 231 20.28 -13.50 -3.40
C ALA A 231 21.12 -13.19 -2.15
N GLU A 232 21.24 -11.93 -1.72
CA GLU A 232 21.84 -11.58 -0.43
C GLU A 232 21.01 -12.14 0.73
N LEU A 233 21.67 -12.83 1.64
CA LEU A 233 21.03 -13.50 2.78
C LEU A 233 21.16 -12.71 4.08
N VAL A 234 22.00 -11.67 4.13
CA VAL A 234 22.22 -10.82 5.31
C VAL A 234 21.37 -9.57 5.20
N GLN A 235 20.49 -9.33 6.16
CA GLN A 235 19.70 -8.12 6.26
C GLN A 235 20.51 -7.01 6.92
N ASN A 236 20.36 -5.75 6.44
CA ASN A 236 21.05 -4.58 6.97
C ASN A 236 22.58 -4.80 7.05
N ARG A 237 23.18 -5.24 5.94
CA ARG A 237 24.59 -5.65 5.83
C ARG A 237 25.59 -4.50 6.02
N ASP A 238 25.14 -3.27 5.77
CA ASP A 238 25.88 -2.02 5.76
C ASP A 238 25.57 -1.11 6.96
N PHE A 239 24.69 -1.54 7.85
CA PHE A 239 24.26 -0.78 9.04
C PHE A 239 23.63 0.59 8.74
N GLU A 240 23.16 0.82 7.51
CA GLU A 240 22.56 2.08 7.06
C GLU A 240 21.05 2.19 7.33
N TYR A 241 20.39 1.15 7.84
CA TYR A 241 18.96 1.22 8.17
C TYR A 241 18.67 2.31 9.18
N SER A 242 17.67 3.14 8.89
CA SER A 242 17.23 4.22 9.77
C SER A 242 15.73 4.17 10.05
N ALA A 243 15.31 4.79 11.16
CA ALA A 243 13.89 4.90 11.48
C ALA A 243 13.09 5.73 10.46
N LYS A 244 13.78 6.53 9.62
CA LYS A 244 13.14 7.31 8.54
C LYS A 244 12.75 6.42 7.36
N ASP A 245 13.52 5.36 7.11
CA ASP A 245 13.32 4.46 5.98
C ASP A 245 12.28 3.39 6.28
N GLY A 246 12.16 3.01 7.53
CA GLY A 246 11.18 2.04 8.01
C GLY A 246 9.75 2.57 8.10
N ALA A 247 9.20 3.19 7.07
CA ALA A 247 7.96 3.95 7.00
C ALA A 247 6.79 3.45 7.89
N ARG A 248 6.73 2.18 8.21
CA ARG A 248 5.72 1.55 9.08
C ARG A 248 6.31 0.79 10.27
N ASP A 249 7.58 0.41 10.19
CA ASP A 249 8.31 -0.25 11.28
C ASP A 249 9.28 0.73 11.94
N LYS A 250 8.87 1.24 13.10
CA LYS A 250 9.66 2.19 13.90
C LYS A 250 10.88 1.55 14.58
N ASN A 251 11.03 0.24 14.47
CA ASN A 251 12.16 -0.48 15.04
C ASN A 251 13.39 -0.46 14.11
N TRP A 252 13.26 0.01 12.89
CA TRP A 252 14.39 0.16 11.99
C TRP A 252 15.41 1.15 12.57
N ASN A 253 16.63 0.68 12.67
CA ASN A 253 17.79 1.43 13.13
C ASN A 253 19.06 0.76 12.58
N SER A 254 20.22 1.37 12.77
CA SER A 254 21.49 0.86 12.24
C SER A 254 21.89 -0.53 12.74
N THR A 255 21.33 -1.02 13.84
CA THR A 255 21.56 -2.39 14.34
C THR A 255 20.39 -3.34 14.07
N TYR A 256 19.38 -2.93 13.30
CA TYR A 256 18.25 -3.79 12.96
C TYR A 256 18.73 -5.09 12.31
N ALA A 257 18.14 -6.22 12.68
CA ALA A 257 18.51 -7.59 12.32
C ALA A 257 19.84 -8.08 12.92
N TRP A 258 20.56 -7.25 13.69
CA TRP A 258 21.79 -7.59 14.36
C TRP A 258 21.60 -7.71 15.87
N SER A 259 22.28 -8.68 16.46
CA SER A 259 22.29 -8.90 17.90
C SER A 259 23.62 -9.49 18.36
N ILE A 260 23.85 -9.50 19.66
CA ILE A 260 25.00 -10.18 20.26
C ILE A 260 24.55 -11.49 20.87
N GLN A 261 25.28 -12.55 20.58
CA GLN A 261 25.23 -13.81 21.31
C GLN A 261 26.37 -13.88 22.29
N GLY A 262 26.07 -14.13 23.56
CA GLY A 262 27.04 -14.14 24.67
C GLY A 262 26.96 -12.86 25.50
N THR A 263 27.65 -12.84 26.67
CA THR A 263 27.57 -11.76 27.66
C THR A 263 28.81 -10.85 27.69
N ASP A 264 29.87 -11.26 27.00
CA ASP A 264 31.17 -10.60 27.10
C ASP A 264 31.52 -9.80 25.83
N ALA A 265 30.52 -9.12 25.25
CA ALA A 265 30.72 -8.22 24.11
C ALA A 265 29.66 -7.10 24.08
N GLU A 266 30.01 -6.02 23.41
CA GLU A 266 29.14 -4.88 23.13
C GLU A 266 29.10 -4.58 21.64
N LEU A 267 27.90 -4.14 21.16
CA LEU A 267 27.70 -3.68 19.81
C LEU A 267 27.35 -2.20 19.83
N SER A 268 28.11 -1.43 19.09
CA SER A 268 27.78 -0.04 18.78
C SER A 268 27.92 0.23 17.29
N VAL A 269 27.46 1.37 16.83
CA VAL A 269 27.63 1.84 15.44
C VAL A 269 28.47 3.11 15.48
N SER A 270 29.42 3.22 14.56
CA SER A 270 30.31 4.37 14.43
C SER A 270 30.27 4.91 13.00
N GLU A 271 30.53 6.22 12.89
CA GLU A 271 30.71 6.96 11.63
C GLU A 271 32.18 7.44 11.48
N ASP A 272 33.05 7.08 12.40
CA ASP A 272 34.44 7.55 12.42
C ASP A 272 35.30 6.81 11.37
N SER A 273 35.77 7.55 10.36
CA SER A 273 36.56 6.99 9.27
C SER A 273 35.88 5.75 8.63
N PRO A 274 34.67 5.93 8.06
CA PRO A 274 33.92 4.86 7.44
C PRO A 274 34.64 4.33 6.20
N ILE A 275 34.11 3.27 5.62
CA ILE A 275 34.67 2.68 4.40
C ILE A 275 34.54 3.62 3.19
N HIS A 276 33.38 4.32 3.12
CA HIS A 276 33.10 5.35 2.11
C HIS A 276 32.15 6.41 2.69
N ALA A 277 32.17 7.61 2.12
CA ALA A 277 31.33 8.72 2.58
C ALA A 277 29.82 8.47 2.41
N ASN A 278 29.44 7.68 1.40
CA ASN A 278 28.04 7.31 1.15
C ASN A 278 27.59 6.08 1.97
N ASN A 279 28.54 5.35 2.55
CA ASN A 279 28.34 4.23 3.46
C ASN A 279 28.98 4.60 4.79
N ALA A 280 28.27 5.42 5.55
CA ALA A 280 28.84 6.15 6.66
C ALA A 280 28.85 5.36 7.97
N HIS A 281 27.98 4.34 8.09
CA HIS A 281 27.82 3.59 9.32
C HIS A 281 28.53 2.24 9.24
N TYR A 282 29.09 1.80 10.36
CA TYR A 282 29.63 0.45 10.49
C TYR A 282 29.50 -0.06 11.92
N ALA A 283 29.43 -1.37 12.10
CA ALA A 283 29.40 -1.99 13.42
C ALA A 283 30.76 -1.98 14.09
N VAL A 284 30.78 -1.61 15.36
CA VAL A 284 31.91 -1.82 16.28
C VAL A 284 31.53 -2.92 17.25
N LEU A 285 32.15 -4.07 17.10
CA LEU A 285 32.02 -5.21 18.01
C LEU A 285 33.19 -5.19 19.01
N GLU A 286 32.94 -4.82 20.24
CA GLU A 286 33.90 -4.89 21.33
C GLU A 286 33.75 -6.25 22.05
N VAL A 287 34.78 -7.07 21.97
CA VAL A 287 34.82 -8.43 22.57
C VAL A 287 35.74 -8.39 23.78
N HIS A 288 35.22 -8.65 24.96
CA HIS A 288 35.98 -8.67 26.22
C HIS A 288 36.61 -10.06 26.44
N ARG A 289 35.87 -11.12 26.02
CA ARG A 289 36.36 -12.53 26.07
C ARG A 289 35.92 -13.30 24.83
N PRO A 290 36.75 -14.24 24.36
CA PRO A 290 36.38 -15.13 23.27
C PRO A 290 35.07 -15.89 23.57
N GLY A 291 34.23 -16.08 22.54
CA GLY A 291 32.96 -16.83 22.63
C GLY A 291 31.71 -15.98 22.36
N ALA A 292 31.83 -14.66 22.36
CA ALA A 292 30.77 -13.80 21.90
C ALA A 292 30.75 -13.68 20.36
N ALA A 293 29.60 -13.43 19.80
CA ALA A 293 29.39 -13.31 18.36
C ALA A 293 28.43 -12.18 18.00
N LEU A 294 28.70 -11.51 16.90
CA LEU A 294 27.73 -10.69 16.18
C LEU A 294 26.87 -11.60 15.31
N VAL A 295 25.56 -11.50 15.45
CA VAL A 295 24.58 -12.44 14.88
C VAL A 295 23.60 -11.72 13.99
N ASN A 296 23.31 -12.30 12.80
CA ASN A 296 22.30 -11.84 11.88
C ASN A 296 21.29 -12.96 11.56
N ASN A 297 20.01 -12.64 11.66
CA ASN A 297 18.93 -13.59 11.41
C ASN A 297 18.45 -13.60 9.94
N GLY A 298 19.09 -12.83 9.05
CA GLY A 298 18.65 -12.65 7.68
C GLY A 298 17.27 -11.98 7.60
N PHE A 299 16.55 -12.30 6.55
CA PHE A 299 15.18 -11.84 6.29
C PHE A 299 14.22 -12.91 6.81
N ASP A 300 13.89 -12.86 8.11
CA ASP A 300 13.06 -13.84 8.83
C ASP A 300 13.66 -15.27 8.85
N GLY A 301 14.99 -15.38 8.81
CA GLY A 301 15.76 -16.62 8.77
C GLY A 301 16.57 -16.76 7.49
N ILE A 302 17.68 -17.48 7.58
CA ILE A 302 18.56 -17.77 6.44
C ILE A 302 18.28 -19.19 5.94
N ALA A 303 17.72 -19.32 4.74
CA ALA A 303 17.49 -20.62 4.13
C ALA A 303 18.78 -21.18 3.54
N VAL A 304 19.19 -22.35 3.99
CA VAL A 304 20.37 -23.06 3.47
C VAL A 304 20.05 -24.50 3.07
N LYS A 305 20.74 -25.01 2.08
CA LYS A 305 20.60 -26.37 1.57
C LYS A 305 21.89 -27.18 1.79
N LYS A 306 21.74 -28.42 2.24
CA LYS A 306 22.83 -29.35 2.44
C LYS A 306 23.64 -29.52 1.17
N GLY A 307 24.96 -29.39 1.30
CA GLY A 307 25.93 -29.54 0.21
C GLY A 307 26.15 -28.27 -0.61
N GLU A 308 25.29 -27.27 -0.49
CA GLU A 308 25.47 -25.98 -1.16
C GLU A 308 26.56 -25.14 -0.47
N LYS A 309 27.15 -24.27 -1.28
CA LYS A 309 28.20 -23.35 -0.85
C LYS A 309 27.71 -21.93 -0.83
N TYR A 310 28.17 -21.20 0.17
CA TYR A 310 27.80 -19.80 0.42
C TYR A 310 29.08 -18.96 0.50
N ASP A 311 29.14 -17.92 -0.32
CA ASP A 311 30.24 -16.95 -0.33
C ASP A 311 29.99 -15.89 0.75
N PHE A 312 30.81 -15.92 1.80
CA PHE A 312 30.84 -14.90 2.83
C PHE A 312 31.86 -13.83 2.47
N SER A 313 31.52 -12.56 2.70
CA SER A 313 32.48 -11.45 2.67
C SER A 313 32.13 -10.39 3.74
N VAL A 314 33.16 -9.67 4.18
CA VAL A 314 33.04 -8.55 5.13
C VAL A 314 34.21 -7.60 4.94
N PHE A 315 33.95 -6.30 4.99
CA PHE A 315 35.00 -5.33 5.20
C PHE A 315 35.27 -5.21 6.69
N SER A 316 36.54 -5.20 7.08
CA SER A 316 36.91 -5.21 8.49
C SER A 316 38.22 -4.50 8.75
N LYS A 317 38.31 -3.88 9.92
CA LYS A 317 39.54 -3.36 10.52
C LYS A 317 39.54 -3.58 12.02
N VAL A 318 40.69 -3.48 12.68
CA VAL A 318 40.79 -3.46 14.14
C VAL A 318 40.96 -2.02 14.63
N LEU A 319 40.42 -1.77 15.84
CA LEU A 319 40.47 -0.46 16.51
C LEU A 319 41.26 -0.55 17.81
N ASP A 320 41.63 0.59 18.39
CA ASP A 320 42.16 0.74 19.73
C ASP A 320 43.34 -0.20 20.08
N ASN A 321 44.36 -0.28 19.21
CA ASN A 321 45.52 -1.15 19.38
C ASN A 321 45.19 -2.65 19.49
N THR A 322 44.01 -3.06 19.05
CA THR A 322 43.64 -4.47 18.96
C THR A 322 44.58 -5.23 18.02
N LYS A 323 45.22 -6.30 18.48
CA LYS A 323 46.10 -7.13 17.65
C LYS A 323 45.34 -7.87 16.58
N GLY A 324 44.03 -8.09 16.82
CA GLY A 324 43.20 -8.89 15.96
C GLY A 324 43.59 -10.37 15.94
N GLY A 325 42.99 -11.10 15.04
CA GLY A 325 43.27 -12.54 14.91
C GLY A 325 42.26 -13.31 14.09
N LYS A 326 42.10 -14.55 14.43
CA LYS A 326 41.13 -15.46 13.81
C LYS A 326 39.72 -15.02 14.20
N VAL A 327 38.85 -14.98 13.20
CA VAL A 327 37.40 -14.77 13.37
C VAL A 327 36.70 -15.95 12.71
N LEU A 328 35.85 -16.64 13.47
CA LEU A 328 35.01 -17.71 12.94
C LEU A 328 33.75 -17.16 12.38
N VAL A 329 33.35 -17.63 11.22
CA VAL A 329 32.08 -17.35 10.58
C VAL A 329 31.28 -18.63 10.56
N ARG A 330 30.06 -18.63 11.10
CA ARG A 330 29.28 -19.85 11.27
C ARG A 330 27.85 -19.64 10.78
N LEU A 331 27.28 -20.73 10.27
CA LEU A 331 25.81 -20.86 10.13
C LEU A 331 25.36 -21.90 11.16
N THR A 332 24.40 -21.52 11.96
CA THR A 332 23.77 -22.42 12.94
C THR A 332 22.29 -22.50 12.70
N THR A 333 21.67 -23.60 13.01
CA THR A 333 20.22 -23.72 13.10
C THR A 333 19.72 -22.89 14.28
N LYS A 334 18.43 -22.61 14.36
CA LYS A 334 17.84 -21.83 15.44
C LYS A 334 18.02 -22.46 16.83
N ASP A 335 18.14 -23.77 16.90
CA ASP A 335 18.46 -24.54 18.12
C ASP A 335 19.95 -24.57 18.43
N GLY A 336 20.78 -23.85 17.68
CA GLY A 336 22.21 -23.65 17.95
C GLY A 336 23.13 -24.71 17.35
N LYS A 337 22.65 -25.66 16.55
CA LYS A 337 23.50 -26.67 15.89
C LYS A 337 24.28 -26.02 14.75
N GLU A 338 25.61 -26.14 14.77
CA GLU A 338 26.46 -25.67 13.68
C GLU A 338 26.26 -26.53 12.42
N ILE A 339 25.98 -25.85 11.30
CA ILE A 339 25.77 -26.50 9.99
C ILE A 339 26.76 -26.04 8.93
N ALA A 340 27.52 -24.98 9.17
CA ALA A 340 28.66 -24.58 8.36
C ALA A 340 29.62 -23.71 9.18
N GLN A 341 30.91 -23.80 8.91
CA GLN A 341 31.92 -22.94 9.54
C GLN A 341 33.06 -22.64 8.56
N ALA A 342 33.57 -21.42 8.62
CA ALA A 342 34.81 -21.00 7.99
C ALA A 342 35.55 -20.02 8.91
N ALA A 343 36.79 -19.67 8.54
CA ALA A 343 37.59 -18.71 9.31
C ALA A 343 38.17 -17.63 8.39
N ILE A 344 38.18 -16.41 8.89
CA ILE A 344 38.90 -15.28 8.31
C ILE A 344 39.91 -14.73 9.31
N ARG A 345 40.78 -13.83 8.89
CA ARG A 345 41.73 -13.13 9.75
C ARG A 345 41.49 -11.64 9.69
N VAL A 346 41.24 -11.03 10.81
CA VAL A 346 41.04 -9.57 10.97
C VAL A 346 42.18 -9.05 11.84
N SER A 347 43.10 -8.27 11.28
CA SER A 347 44.26 -7.73 11.97
C SER A 347 44.83 -6.44 11.38
N SER A 348 44.15 -5.90 10.36
CA SER A 348 44.55 -4.63 9.73
C SER A 348 43.87 -3.47 10.45
N THR A 349 44.55 -2.36 10.61
CA THR A 349 44.00 -1.09 11.08
C THR A 349 43.29 -0.31 9.95
N GLU A 350 43.55 -0.71 8.70
CA GLU A 350 42.86 -0.19 7.51
C GLU A 350 41.77 -1.15 7.05
N TRP A 351 40.71 -0.60 6.43
CA TRP A 351 39.64 -1.40 5.87
C TRP A 351 40.17 -2.42 4.86
N LYS A 352 39.86 -3.69 5.08
CA LYS A 352 40.19 -4.79 4.17
C LYS A 352 39.00 -5.73 4.02
N LYS A 353 38.73 -6.11 2.77
CA LYS A 353 37.75 -7.12 2.45
C LYS A 353 38.27 -8.51 2.74
N GLN A 354 37.60 -9.20 3.66
CA GLN A 354 37.82 -10.61 3.96
C GLN A 354 36.81 -11.48 3.24
N LYS A 355 37.16 -12.69 2.90
CA LYS A 355 36.29 -13.64 2.20
C LYS A 355 36.45 -15.04 2.77
N ALA A 356 35.37 -15.79 2.78
CA ALA A 356 35.37 -17.22 3.13
C ALA A 356 34.21 -17.92 2.38
N VAL A 357 34.33 -19.25 2.26
CA VAL A 357 33.25 -20.08 1.70
C VAL A 357 32.77 -21.02 2.81
N LEU A 358 31.47 -21.01 3.04
CA LEU A 358 30.79 -21.92 3.94
C LEU A 358 30.13 -23.03 3.12
N THR A 359 30.29 -24.28 3.53
CA THR A 359 29.58 -25.40 2.91
C THR A 359 28.61 -25.99 3.92
N ALA A 360 27.33 -25.96 3.60
CA ALA A 360 26.27 -26.41 4.51
C ALA A 360 26.27 -27.96 4.62
N THR A 361 26.25 -28.47 5.86
CA THR A 361 26.21 -29.91 6.17
C THR A 361 24.79 -30.42 6.39
N ALA A 362 23.81 -29.53 6.52
CA ALA A 362 22.39 -29.85 6.69
C ALA A 362 21.50 -28.77 6.02
N ASP A 363 20.25 -29.13 5.78
CA ASP A 363 19.20 -28.18 5.39
C ASP A 363 18.74 -27.41 6.63
N ALA A 364 18.42 -26.11 6.44
CA ALA A 364 17.75 -25.30 7.43
C ALA A 364 16.93 -24.19 6.71
N ALA A 365 15.75 -23.89 7.20
CA ALA A 365 14.91 -22.81 6.68
C ALA A 365 15.17 -21.47 7.41
N ASP A 366 15.69 -21.55 8.63
CA ASP A 366 15.82 -20.46 9.58
C ASP A 366 17.20 -20.40 10.24
N ALA A 367 18.26 -20.70 9.47
CA ALA A 367 19.63 -20.60 9.98
C ALA A 367 19.99 -19.15 10.33
N VAL A 368 21.02 -19.03 11.14
CA VAL A 368 21.54 -17.78 11.69
C VAL A 368 23.02 -17.67 11.33
N LEU A 369 23.43 -16.51 10.83
CA LEU A 369 24.84 -16.18 10.59
C LEU A 369 25.45 -15.61 11.86
N SER A 370 26.66 -16.08 12.24
CA SER A 370 27.41 -15.50 13.34
C SER A 370 28.87 -15.21 12.95
N VAL A 371 29.38 -14.05 13.42
CA VAL A 371 30.76 -13.59 13.26
C VAL A 371 31.40 -13.55 14.64
N CYS A 372 32.34 -14.46 14.90
CA CYS A 372 32.88 -14.76 16.23
C CYS A 372 34.39 -14.47 16.32
N PRO A 373 34.84 -13.29 16.76
CA PRO A 373 36.25 -13.06 17.05
C PRO A 373 36.77 -14.03 18.15
N GLN A 374 37.94 -14.59 17.92
CA GLN A 374 38.57 -15.56 18.84
C GLN A 374 39.56 -14.87 19.79
N MET A 375 39.66 -13.57 19.76
CA MET A 375 40.51 -12.76 20.65
C MET A 375 39.74 -11.54 21.11
N ALA A 376 39.97 -11.11 22.34
CA ALA A 376 39.45 -9.85 22.86
C ALA A 376 39.98 -8.66 22.05
N GLY A 377 39.15 -7.61 21.93
CA GLY A 377 39.48 -6.41 21.19
C GLY A 377 38.27 -5.77 20.49
N LYS A 378 38.53 -4.68 19.81
CA LYS A 378 37.49 -3.94 19.03
C LYS A 378 37.65 -4.21 17.53
N TYR A 379 36.58 -4.65 16.94
CA TYR A 379 36.50 -5.01 15.53
C TYR A 379 35.47 -4.14 14.84
N ALA A 380 35.90 -3.37 13.85
CA ALA A 380 35.00 -2.69 12.94
C ALA A 380 34.61 -3.64 11.80
N LEU A 381 33.32 -3.77 11.55
CA LEU A 381 32.74 -4.68 10.54
C LEU A 381 31.73 -3.92 9.71
N ASP A 382 31.80 -4.07 8.39
CA ASP A 382 30.90 -3.41 7.46
C ASP A 382 30.68 -4.28 6.22
N MET A 383 29.59 -4.04 5.49
CA MET A 383 29.23 -4.78 4.29
C MET A 383 29.30 -6.29 4.49
N VAL A 384 28.73 -6.76 5.60
CA VAL A 384 28.68 -8.19 5.93
C VAL A 384 27.71 -8.89 5.00
N SER A 385 28.17 -9.83 4.22
CA SER A 385 27.44 -10.39 3.09
C SER A 385 27.56 -11.91 3.03
N LEU A 386 26.47 -12.58 2.64
CA LEU A 386 26.40 -14.02 2.46
C LEU A 386 25.55 -14.37 1.22
N PHE A 387 26.18 -14.85 0.16
CA PHE A 387 25.51 -15.25 -1.07
C PHE A 387 25.59 -16.75 -1.32
N PRO A 388 24.53 -17.41 -1.76
CA PRO A 388 24.64 -18.74 -2.33
C PRO A 388 25.47 -18.69 -3.61
N GLN A 389 26.32 -19.71 -3.86
CA GLN A 389 27.00 -19.86 -5.15
C GLN A 389 26.01 -20.29 -6.25
N ASN A 390 24.95 -20.98 -5.86
CA ASN A 390 23.85 -21.35 -6.76
C ASN A 390 22.90 -20.16 -6.99
N THR A 391 23.23 -19.36 -7.99
CA THR A 391 22.44 -18.18 -8.41
C THR A 391 21.93 -18.37 -9.83
N PHE A 392 20.97 -17.53 -10.23
CA PHE A 392 20.44 -17.55 -11.60
C PHE A 392 21.55 -17.35 -12.63
N LYS A 393 21.69 -18.32 -13.55
CA LYS A 393 22.76 -18.38 -14.57
C LYS A 393 24.17 -18.37 -13.96
N GLY A 394 24.35 -18.78 -12.72
CA GLY A 394 25.66 -18.84 -12.05
C GLY A 394 26.33 -17.48 -11.88
N ARG A 395 25.60 -16.38 -11.88
CA ARG A 395 26.18 -15.04 -11.71
C ARG A 395 26.59 -14.80 -10.27
N LYS A 396 27.81 -14.37 -10.07
CA LYS A 396 28.32 -14.02 -8.74
C LYS A 396 27.49 -12.86 -8.15
N ASN A 397 27.11 -12.99 -6.87
CA ASN A 397 26.23 -12.02 -6.18
C ASN A 397 24.99 -11.70 -7.01
N GLY A 398 24.42 -12.73 -7.62
CA GLY A 398 23.30 -12.58 -8.56
C GLY A 398 21.94 -12.72 -7.92
N LEU A 399 20.98 -13.08 -8.75
CA LEU A 399 19.60 -13.29 -8.32
C LEU A 399 19.40 -14.73 -7.82
N ARG A 400 18.40 -14.92 -6.97
CA ARG A 400 17.94 -16.26 -6.56
C ARG A 400 17.55 -17.08 -7.77
N ALA A 401 18.14 -18.29 -7.86
CA ALA A 401 17.96 -19.15 -9.03
C ALA A 401 16.50 -19.55 -9.25
N ASP A 402 15.77 -19.88 -8.18
CA ASP A 402 14.36 -20.29 -8.22
C ASP A 402 13.44 -19.17 -8.66
N LEU A 403 13.51 -18.00 -8.04
CA LEU A 403 12.66 -16.86 -8.34
C LEU A 403 12.94 -16.28 -9.74
N ALA A 404 14.22 -16.09 -10.06
CA ALA A 404 14.59 -15.53 -11.36
C ALA A 404 14.29 -16.49 -12.52
N GLN A 405 14.39 -17.82 -12.31
CA GLN A 405 13.97 -18.79 -13.30
C GLN A 405 12.45 -18.73 -13.53
N THR A 406 11.65 -18.66 -12.46
CA THR A 406 10.19 -18.51 -12.57
C THR A 406 9.81 -17.27 -13.37
N LEU A 407 10.48 -16.13 -13.11
CA LEU A 407 10.24 -14.91 -13.88
C LEU A 407 10.68 -15.05 -15.35
N ALA A 408 11.79 -15.72 -15.60
CA ALA A 408 12.28 -15.98 -16.96
C ALA A 408 11.34 -16.87 -17.76
N ASP A 409 10.72 -17.87 -17.12
CA ASP A 409 9.77 -18.80 -17.75
C ASP A 409 8.46 -18.13 -18.19
N LEU A 410 8.14 -16.94 -17.65
CA LEU A 410 7.06 -16.10 -18.14
C LEU A 410 7.38 -15.44 -19.49
N HIS A 411 8.63 -15.54 -19.96
CA HIS A 411 9.11 -14.91 -21.20
C HIS A 411 8.77 -13.42 -21.33
N PRO A 412 9.00 -12.58 -20.27
CA PRO A 412 8.68 -11.17 -20.32
C PRO A 412 9.52 -10.44 -21.36
N ARG A 413 8.94 -9.47 -22.05
CA ARG A 413 9.63 -8.64 -23.05
C ARG A 413 10.20 -7.36 -22.45
N PHE A 414 9.73 -6.97 -21.29
CA PHE A 414 10.23 -5.83 -20.53
C PHE A 414 10.01 -6.03 -19.04
N VAL A 415 10.77 -5.28 -18.23
CA VAL A 415 10.56 -5.16 -16.79
C VAL A 415 10.42 -3.69 -16.46
N ARG A 416 9.34 -3.33 -15.78
CA ARG A 416 9.18 -2.02 -15.17
C ARG A 416 9.69 -2.09 -13.74
N PHE A 417 10.76 -1.35 -13.47
CA PHE A 417 11.51 -1.31 -12.20
C PHE A 417 11.84 0.14 -11.85
N PRO A 418 11.96 0.56 -10.61
CA PRO A 418 11.89 -0.19 -9.35
C PRO A 418 10.48 -0.28 -8.77
N GLY A 419 9.48 0.20 -9.45
CA GLY A 419 8.09 0.15 -9.02
C GLY A 419 7.31 1.42 -9.35
N GLY A 420 6.27 1.69 -8.57
CA GLY A 420 5.41 2.88 -8.64
C GLY A 420 5.83 3.92 -7.60
N CYS A 421 5.38 3.75 -6.35
CA CYS A 421 5.63 4.70 -5.26
C CYS A 421 7.12 4.87 -4.93
N VAL A 422 7.91 3.79 -4.98
CA VAL A 422 9.35 3.83 -4.79
C VAL A 422 10.03 4.74 -5.81
N ALA A 423 9.55 4.75 -7.06
CA ALA A 423 10.19 5.54 -8.12
C ALA A 423 10.06 7.06 -7.92
N HIS A 424 8.94 7.54 -7.38
CA HIS A 424 8.74 8.98 -7.19
C HIS A 424 9.01 9.46 -5.76
N GLY A 425 9.15 8.54 -4.79
CA GLY A 425 9.34 8.90 -3.39
C GLY A 425 8.24 9.80 -2.84
N ASP A 426 8.52 10.50 -1.76
CA ASP A 426 7.64 11.49 -1.14
C ASP A 426 7.99 12.94 -1.55
N GLY A 427 8.88 13.12 -2.50
CA GLY A 427 9.31 14.42 -3.00
C GLY A 427 10.65 14.35 -3.71
N VAL A 428 11.17 15.51 -4.08
CA VAL A 428 12.42 15.62 -4.86
C VAL A 428 13.62 15.04 -4.10
N ASP A 429 13.60 15.16 -2.76
CA ASP A 429 14.75 14.77 -1.92
C ASP A 429 14.81 13.26 -1.67
N ASN A 430 13.75 12.51 -2.01
CA ASN A 430 13.76 11.04 -1.85
C ASN A 430 13.20 10.31 -3.08
N ILE A 431 13.32 10.92 -4.24
CA ILE A 431 13.06 10.27 -5.52
C ILE A 431 14.13 9.20 -5.78
N TYR A 432 13.73 8.04 -6.30
CA TYR A 432 14.68 6.97 -6.60
C TYR A 432 15.74 7.41 -7.61
N ASP A 433 16.98 7.49 -7.16
CA ASP A 433 18.14 7.76 -8.02
C ASP A 433 18.84 6.44 -8.38
N TRP A 434 18.49 5.90 -9.55
CA TRP A 434 19.10 4.69 -10.07
C TRP A 434 20.63 4.79 -10.24
N LYS A 435 21.18 6.00 -10.37
CA LYS A 435 22.62 6.22 -10.53
C LYS A 435 23.36 5.89 -9.24
N GLY A 436 22.74 6.09 -8.09
CA GLY A 436 23.28 5.68 -6.80
C GLY A 436 23.47 4.17 -6.64
N SER A 437 22.86 3.35 -7.53
CA SER A 437 23.08 1.90 -7.56
C SER A 437 24.26 1.46 -8.45
N ILE A 438 25.01 2.39 -9.03
CA ILE A 438 26.16 2.15 -9.92
C ILE A 438 27.43 2.56 -9.20
N GLY A 439 28.34 1.62 -9.00
CA GLY A 439 29.61 1.88 -8.31
C GLY A 439 30.18 0.62 -7.67
N ALA A 440 31.14 0.81 -6.79
CA ALA A 440 31.63 -0.28 -5.95
C ALA A 440 30.57 -0.62 -4.87
N LEU A 441 30.55 -1.86 -4.44
CA LEU A 441 29.55 -2.34 -3.48
C LEU A 441 29.63 -1.61 -2.13
N GLU A 442 30.78 -1.11 -1.80
CA GLU A 442 31.10 -0.36 -0.59
C GLU A 442 30.81 1.15 -0.66
N GLU A 443 30.39 1.64 -1.80
CA GLU A 443 29.98 3.03 -2.05
C GLU A 443 28.49 3.25 -1.82
#